data_1cfdbfbce9ba55101bd6feed4ed8b0cd
#
_entry.id   1cfdbfbce9ba55101bd6feed4ed8b0cd
#
_cell.length_a   1.000
_cell.length_b   1.000
_cell.length_c   1.000
_cell.angle_alpha   90.00
_cell.angle_beta   90.00
_cell.angle_gamma   90.00
#
_symmetry.space_group_name_H-M   'P 1'
#
loop_
_entity.id
_entity.type
_entity.pdbx_description
1 polymer ?
#
loop_
_entity_poly.entity_id
_entity_poly.type
_entity_poly.pdbx_seq_one_letter_code
_entity_poly.pdbx_strand_id
1 'polypeptide(L)'
;MYKITFSKNADKALRRMPRNNAVIIAEKIKKLADNPHGMHNVKKLTNHPGYRLRVGDWRVVYTVHDNELLIHVINVKTRGEVYK
;
A
#
# COMPACT_ATOMS: atom_id res chain seq x y z
N MET A 1 -7.42 -10.07 -11.31
CA MET A 1 -6.51 -9.02 -10.83
C MET A 1 -7.29 -7.80 -10.38
N TYR A 2 -7.00 -7.30 -9.19
CA TYR A 2 -7.66 -6.10 -8.67
C TYR A 2 -7.12 -4.85 -9.35
N LYS A 3 -7.97 -3.85 -9.55
CA LYS A 3 -7.52 -2.54 -9.98
C LYS A 3 -6.86 -1.82 -8.80
N ILE A 4 -5.93 -0.92 -9.10
CA ILE A 4 -5.22 -0.15 -8.09
C ILE A 4 -5.48 1.34 -8.33
N THR A 5 -5.90 2.04 -7.30
CA THR A 5 -6.03 3.50 -7.32
C THR A 5 -5.19 4.10 -6.20
N PHE A 6 -4.81 5.36 -6.35
CA PHE A 6 -3.95 6.05 -5.39
C PHE A 6 -4.59 7.35 -4.94
N SER A 7 -4.52 7.63 -3.63
CA SER A 7 -4.86 8.94 -3.12
C SER A 7 -3.83 9.96 -3.58
N LYS A 8 -4.14 11.24 -3.45
CA LYS A 8 -3.17 12.31 -3.73
C LYS A 8 -1.93 12.19 -2.86
N ASN A 9 -2.11 11.85 -1.59
CA ASN A 9 -0.99 11.68 -0.66
C ASN A 9 -0.09 10.52 -1.05
N ALA A 10 -0.67 9.40 -1.43
CA ALA A 10 0.09 8.23 -1.87
C ALA A 10 0.86 8.53 -3.17
N ASP A 11 0.20 9.17 -4.12
CA ASP A 11 0.83 9.55 -5.39
C ASP A 11 2.01 10.50 -5.16
N LYS A 12 1.83 11.52 -4.32
CA LYS A 12 2.92 12.44 -3.97
C LYS A 12 4.08 11.72 -3.30
N ALA A 13 3.80 10.81 -2.37
CA ALA A 13 4.84 10.08 -1.67
C ALA A 13 5.68 9.26 -2.65
N LEU A 14 5.03 8.57 -3.58
CA LEU A 14 5.73 7.77 -4.59
C LEU A 14 6.58 8.62 -5.53
N ARG A 15 6.13 9.83 -5.84
CA ARG A 15 6.89 10.75 -6.70
C ARG A 15 8.09 11.37 -6.00
N ARG A 16 8.00 11.55 -4.68
CA ARG A 16 9.05 12.23 -3.88
C ARG A 16 10.13 11.29 -3.38
N MET A 17 9.86 10.00 -3.30
CA MET A 17 10.85 9.04 -2.80
C MET A 17 11.89 8.72 -3.88
N PRO A 18 13.06 8.17 -3.48
CA PRO A 18 14.03 7.69 -4.45
C PRO A 18 13.39 6.71 -5.42
N ARG A 19 13.73 6.81 -6.69
CA ARG A 19 13.09 6.05 -7.76
C ARG A 19 13.15 4.53 -7.54
N ASN A 20 14.29 4.02 -7.07
CA ASN A 20 14.42 2.58 -6.81
C ASN A 20 13.45 2.11 -5.72
N ASN A 21 13.20 2.93 -4.71
CA ASN A 21 12.20 2.62 -3.69
C ASN A 21 10.79 2.59 -4.29
N ALA A 22 10.47 3.56 -5.12
CA ALA A 22 9.16 3.64 -5.77
C ALA A 22 8.92 2.41 -6.66
N VAL A 23 9.93 1.96 -7.38
CA VAL A 23 9.85 0.77 -8.24
C VAL A 23 9.56 -0.49 -7.40
N ILE A 24 10.29 -0.66 -6.31
CA ILE A 24 10.10 -1.83 -5.42
C ILE A 24 8.70 -1.83 -4.82
N ILE A 25 8.24 -0.67 -4.36
CA ILE A 25 6.89 -0.53 -3.79
C ILE A 25 5.83 -0.83 -4.84
N ALA A 26 5.99 -0.29 -6.05
CA ALA A 26 5.04 -0.54 -7.14
C ALA A 26 4.95 -2.03 -7.48
N GLU A 27 6.07 -2.73 -7.50
CA GLU A 27 6.09 -4.17 -7.75
C GLU A 27 5.35 -4.95 -6.66
N LYS A 28 5.53 -4.56 -5.39
CA LYS A 28 4.83 -5.20 -4.28
C LYS A 28 3.33 -4.92 -4.33
N ILE A 29 2.94 -3.72 -4.73
CA ILE A 29 1.52 -3.39 -4.90
C ILE A 29 0.90 -4.22 -6.03
N LYS A 30 1.63 -4.46 -7.11
CA LYS A 30 1.17 -5.35 -8.19
C LYS A 30 0.94 -6.78 -7.70
N LYS A 31 1.86 -7.30 -6.90
CA LYS A 31 1.70 -8.63 -6.29
C LYS A 31 0.48 -8.66 -5.38
N LEU A 32 0.27 -7.60 -4.63
CA LEU A 32 -0.91 -7.45 -3.78
C LEU A 32 -2.19 -7.49 -4.61
N ALA A 33 -2.21 -6.82 -5.76
CA ALA A 33 -3.37 -6.80 -6.65
C ALA A 33 -3.72 -8.18 -7.20
N ASP A 34 -2.71 -9.03 -7.37
CA ASP A 34 -2.94 -10.41 -7.83
C ASP A 34 -3.46 -11.32 -6.73
N ASN A 35 -3.10 -11.05 -5.47
CA ASN A 35 -3.51 -11.89 -4.34
C ASN A 35 -3.59 -11.05 -3.05
N PRO A 36 -4.60 -10.19 -2.91
CA PRO A 36 -4.68 -9.24 -1.80
C PRO A 36 -4.86 -9.90 -0.43
N HIS A 37 -5.31 -11.14 -0.38
CA HIS A 37 -5.51 -11.84 0.89
C HIS A 37 -4.43 -12.87 1.20
N GLY A 38 -3.43 -13.01 0.34
CA GLY A 38 -2.38 -14.02 0.48
C GLY A 38 -0.98 -13.49 0.77
N MET A 39 -0.81 -12.20 0.98
CA MET A 39 0.51 -11.61 1.24
C MET A 39 0.91 -11.77 2.69
N HIS A 40 2.19 -12.13 2.92
CA HIS A 40 2.71 -12.37 4.28
C HIS A 40 2.99 -11.10 5.07
N ASN A 41 3.30 -10.01 4.40
CA ASN A 41 3.73 -8.76 5.04
C ASN A 41 2.58 -7.79 5.25
N VAL A 42 1.38 -8.30 5.42
CA VAL A 42 0.16 -7.50 5.56
C VAL A 42 -0.42 -7.67 6.96
N LYS A 43 -0.79 -6.54 7.57
CA LYS A 43 -1.52 -6.52 8.84
C LYS A 43 -2.77 -5.67 8.71
N LYS A 44 -3.86 -6.13 9.32
CA LYS A 44 -5.07 -5.33 9.42
C LYS A 44 -4.84 -4.23 10.45
N LEU A 45 -5.27 -3.00 10.12
CA LEU A 45 -5.12 -1.86 11.02
C LEU A 45 -6.17 -1.89 12.12
N THR A 46 -5.78 -1.46 13.32
CA THR A 46 -6.69 -1.34 14.47
C THR A 46 -7.53 -0.07 14.29
N ASN A 47 -8.85 -0.18 14.50
CA ASN A 47 -9.79 0.95 14.41
C ASN A 47 -9.79 1.66 13.06
N HIS A 48 -9.46 0.93 12.00
CA HIS A 48 -9.42 1.45 10.63
C HIS A 48 -9.81 0.31 9.68
N PRO A 49 -10.60 0.57 8.63
CA PRO A 49 -11.02 -0.49 7.71
C PRO A 49 -9.92 -0.98 6.77
N GLY A 50 -8.75 -0.41 6.85
CA GLY A 50 -7.65 -0.69 5.94
C GLY A 50 -6.63 -1.69 6.45
N TYR A 51 -5.61 -1.87 5.64
CA TYR A 51 -4.50 -2.78 5.86
C TYR A 51 -3.19 -2.05 5.66
N ARG A 52 -2.13 -2.65 6.18
CA ARG A 52 -0.77 -2.14 6.02
C ARG A 52 0.11 -3.21 5.40
N LEU A 53 0.71 -2.89 4.26
CA LEU A 53 1.71 -3.73 3.61
C LEU A 53 3.11 -3.19 3.95
N ARG A 54 3.96 -4.06 4.48
CA ARG A 54 5.33 -3.70 4.79
C ARG A 54 6.24 -3.94 3.58
N VAL A 55 6.99 -2.90 3.19
CA VAL A 55 7.99 -2.98 2.11
C VAL A 55 9.27 -2.31 2.63
N GLY A 56 10.21 -3.10 3.19
CA GLY A 56 11.40 -2.54 3.84
C GLY A 56 11.01 -1.62 4.98
N ASP A 57 11.51 -0.38 4.96
CA ASP A 57 11.16 0.64 5.95
C ASP A 57 9.88 1.40 5.60
N TRP A 58 9.26 1.07 4.48
CA TRP A 58 8.05 1.73 4.02
C TRP A 58 6.81 0.97 4.45
N ARG A 59 5.73 1.69 4.62
CA ARG A 59 4.40 1.14 4.93
C ARG A 59 3.41 1.66 3.93
N VAL A 60 2.73 0.74 3.26
CA VAL A 60 1.66 1.06 2.30
C VAL A 60 0.33 0.82 3.00
N VAL A 61 -0.44 1.88 3.19
CA VAL A 61 -1.77 1.79 3.81
C VAL A 61 -2.81 1.79 2.69
N TYR A 62 -3.68 0.79 2.71
CA TYR A 62 -4.64 0.61 1.63
C TYR A 62 -5.94 0.00 2.14
N THR A 63 -7.00 0.12 1.34
CA THR A 63 -8.27 -0.57 1.55
C THR A 63 -8.51 -1.54 0.42
N VAL A 64 -9.26 -2.61 0.71
CA VAL A 64 -9.64 -3.63 -0.29
C VAL A 64 -11.15 -3.61 -0.45
N HIS A 65 -11.60 -3.48 -1.67
CA HIS A 65 -13.01 -3.47 -2.02
C HIS A 65 -13.29 -4.69 -2.91
N ASP A 66 -13.56 -5.84 -2.27
CA ASP A 66 -13.66 -7.11 -2.97
C ASP A 66 -14.79 -7.13 -4.01
N ASN A 67 -15.91 -6.49 -3.73
CA ASN A 67 -17.03 -6.44 -4.67
C ASN A 67 -16.70 -5.69 -5.96
N GLU A 68 -15.75 -4.77 -5.89
CA GLU A 68 -15.32 -3.97 -7.03
C GLU A 68 -13.99 -4.44 -7.62
N LEU A 69 -13.37 -5.45 -7.00
CA LEU A 69 -12.02 -5.91 -7.33
C LEU A 69 -11.05 -4.72 -7.37
N LEU A 70 -11.08 -3.93 -6.31
CA LEU A 70 -10.34 -2.66 -6.21
C LEU A 70 -9.49 -2.61 -4.95
N ILE A 71 -8.25 -2.15 -5.10
CA ILE A 71 -7.37 -1.78 -3.99
C ILE A 71 -7.13 -0.27 -4.10
N HIS A 72 -7.42 0.45 -3.02
CA HIS A 72 -7.16 1.89 -2.96
C HIS A 72 -6.01 2.17 -2.00
N VAL A 73 -4.90 2.68 -2.53
CA VAL A 73 -3.72 3.02 -1.72
C VAL A 73 -3.89 4.42 -1.16
N ILE A 74 -3.99 4.51 0.16
CA ILE A 74 -4.28 5.76 0.88
C ILE A 74 -2.99 6.54 1.18
N ASN A 75 -1.97 5.84 1.71
CA ASN A 75 -0.70 6.45 2.08
C ASN A 75 0.47 5.51 1.85
N VAL A 76 1.63 6.09 1.58
CA VAL A 76 2.90 5.39 1.55
C VAL A 76 3.84 6.20 2.43
N LYS A 77 4.23 5.65 3.59
CA LYS A 77 5.03 6.38 4.57
C LYS A 77 6.17 5.52 5.10
N THR A 78 7.19 6.18 5.63
CA THR A 78 8.24 5.48 6.36
C THR A 78 7.71 5.00 7.72
N ARG A 79 8.41 4.08 8.33
CA ARG A 79 8.03 3.55 9.64
C ARG A 79 7.83 4.66 10.69
N GLY A 80 8.74 5.62 10.74
CA GLY A 80 8.64 6.72 11.71
C GLY A 80 7.41 7.59 11.51
N GLU A 81 7.00 7.82 10.26
CA GLU A 81 5.82 8.60 9.95
C GLU A 81 4.52 7.87 10.30
N VAL A 82 4.50 6.55 10.13
CA VAL A 82 3.30 5.75 10.41
C VAL A 82 2.98 5.69 11.89
N TYR A 83 4.02 5.68 12.73
CA TYR A 83 3.85 5.50 14.17
C TYR A 83 3.89 6.79 14.99
N LYS A 84 3.85 7.93 14.35
CA LYS A 84 3.76 9.21 15.05
C LYS A 84 2.37 9.47 15.61
#